data_3bf0475d9ba8831fd73e83742c5aaceb
#
_entry.id   3bf0475d9ba8831fd73e83742c5aaceb
#
_cell.length_a   1.000
_cell.length_b   1.000
_cell.length_c   1.000
_cell.angle_alpha   90.00
_cell.angle_beta   90.00
_cell.angle_gamma   90.00
#
_symmetry.space_group_name_H-M   'P 1'
#
loop_
_entity.id
_entity.type
_entity.pdbx_description
1 polymer ?
#
loop_
_entity_poly.entity_id
_entity_poly.type
_entity_poly.pdbx_seq_one_letter_code
_entity_poly.pdbx_strand_id
1 'polypeptide(L)'
;MRRFLAALAVVVACNPGPAGAQGPAGNWYDNLVPERSFNFGTVARGSKLKHSFEFINTSKYDVHIADTRAKCGCTDVKLGARSVPPGTKTVIEATLDTTKFVGYKPSGLTLVIDQPQFLEIDLALACFIRGDVLVNPGIADFGVVARGTGPQVAMNFTYAGGQANFQVTDIKTLGTGVSAKITETGRAGGQVQYQIVATLDPKVSPGFFKDELRLYTNDPNSPQIPISVAANVQAAVTLVPSTLVLGQIKAGTTVTKDILVRSSKPFKVVKATSKGGEATAPADEGSTILHKMKITVKAPAASGPFNAVFEVSTDLAGEPSAKLPLFATVVP
;
A
#
# COMPACT_ATOMS: atom_id res chain seq x y z
N MET A 1 -30.81 89.20 5.03
CA MET A 1 -30.57 88.09 4.06
C MET A 1 -29.91 86.94 4.80
N ARG A 2 -30.69 86.00 5.23
CA ARG A 2 -30.22 84.76 5.91
C ARG A 2 -30.66 83.54 5.06
N ARG A 3 -29.71 82.87 4.48
CA ARG A 3 -29.91 81.63 3.70
C ARG A 3 -29.90 80.46 4.65
N PHE A 4 -30.97 79.71 4.75
CA PHE A 4 -31.08 78.42 5.42
C PHE A 4 -30.54 77.37 4.44
N LEU A 5 -29.54 76.58 4.88
CA LEU A 5 -29.09 75.40 4.24
C LEU A 5 -29.81 74.21 4.88
N ALA A 6 -30.63 73.55 4.11
CA ALA A 6 -31.28 72.24 4.54
C ALA A 6 -30.26 71.12 4.29
N ALA A 7 -29.90 70.39 5.34
CA ALA A 7 -29.10 69.16 5.27
C ALA A 7 -29.96 67.95 4.93
N LEU A 8 -29.74 67.37 3.79
CA LEU A 8 -30.39 66.09 3.36
C LEU A 8 -29.66 64.92 3.98
N ALA A 9 -30.29 64.22 4.95
CA ALA A 9 -29.76 62.97 5.52
C ALA A 9 -30.07 61.81 4.58
N VAL A 10 -29.04 61.23 3.95
CA VAL A 10 -29.15 60.02 3.15
C VAL A 10 -29.09 58.84 4.11
N VAL A 11 -30.19 58.11 4.29
CA VAL A 11 -30.25 56.80 4.99
C VAL A 11 -29.78 55.74 4.02
N VAL A 12 -28.56 55.23 4.23
CA VAL A 12 -28.04 54.05 3.52
C VAL A 12 -28.67 52.81 4.15
N ALA A 13 -29.64 52.19 3.46
CA ALA A 13 -30.17 50.88 3.81
C ALA A 13 -29.12 49.85 3.49
N CYS A 14 -28.52 49.23 4.52
CA CYS A 14 -27.71 48.02 4.36
C CYS A 14 -28.63 46.85 3.95
N ASN A 15 -28.63 46.51 2.67
CA ASN A 15 -29.17 45.21 2.22
C ASN A 15 -28.23 44.12 2.68
N PRO A 16 -28.70 43.07 3.40
CA PRO A 16 -27.90 41.86 3.59
C PRO A 16 -27.70 41.20 2.22
N GLY A 17 -26.43 41.15 1.79
CA GLY A 17 -26.06 40.46 0.56
C GLY A 17 -26.51 39.00 0.58
N PRO A 18 -26.74 38.38 -0.59
CA PRO A 18 -27.16 36.99 -0.66
C PRO A 18 -26.13 36.09 0.03
N ALA A 19 -26.63 35.23 0.91
CA ALA A 19 -25.85 34.16 1.55
C ALA A 19 -25.02 33.45 0.47
N GLY A 20 -23.73 33.34 0.73
CA GLY A 20 -22.79 32.75 -0.21
C GLY A 20 -23.31 31.45 -0.79
N ALA A 21 -23.36 31.36 -2.09
CA ALA A 21 -23.59 30.14 -2.83
C ALA A 21 -22.55 29.13 -2.36
N GLN A 22 -22.98 28.10 -1.63
CA GLN A 22 -22.17 26.91 -1.41
C GLN A 22 -21.79 26.42 -2.81
N GLY A 23 -20.50 26.36 -3.12
CA GLY A 23 -20.02 25.77 -4.35
C GLY A 23 -20.63 24.36 -4.51
N PRO A 24 -20.75 23.84 -5.75
CA PRO A 24 -21.39 22.56 -5.99
C PRO A 24 -20.74 21.52 -5.09
N ALA A 25 -21.57 20.79 -4.33
CA ALA A 25 -21.12 19.64 -3.53
C ALA A 25 -20.33 18.75 -4.48
N GLY A 26 -19.05 18.49 -4.15
CA GLY A 26 -18.17 17.69 -4.99
C GLY A 26 -18.82 16.35 -5.32
N ASN A 27 -18.56 15.84 -6.53
CA ASN A 27 -19.12 14.56 -6.93
C ASN A 27 -18.62 13.46 -6.00
N TRP A 28 -19.45 12.43 -5.74
CA TRP A 28 -19.12 11.32 -4.86
C TRP A 28 -17.80 10.60 -5.24
N TYR A 29 -17.34 10.75 -6.49
CA TYR A 29 -16.15 10.13 -7.05
C TYR A 29 -14.89 11.02 -7.02
N ASP A 30 -14.99 12.28 -6.60
CA ASP A 30 -13.87 13.23 -6.72
C ASP A 30 -12.64 12.81 -5.91
N ASN A 31 -12.85 12.15 -4.77
CA ASN A 31 -11.83 11.73 -3.82
C ASN A 31 -11.57 10.22 -3.77
N LEU A 32 -12.10 9.44 -4.73
CA LEU A 32 -11.87 7.98 -4.74
C LEU A 32 -10.39 7.62 -4.89
N VAL A 33 -9.64 8.40 -5.69
CA VAL A 33 -8.19 8.26 -5.83
C VAL A 33 -7.57 9.64 -5.61
N PRO A 34 -7.06 9.93 -4.41
CA PRO A 34 -6.49 11.23 -4.06
C PRO A 34 -5.24 11.58 -4.88
N GLU A 35 -4.37 10.61 -5.12
CA GLU A 35 -3.20 10.75 -5.97
C GLU A 35 -3.48 10.17 -7.35
N ARG A 36 -3.52 11.01 -8.40
CA ARG A 36 -3.81 10.57 -9.78
C ARG A 36 -2.59 10.60 -10.70
N SER A 37 -1.44 11.01 -10.21
CA SER A 37 -0.21 11.05 -11.00
C SER A 37 1.01 10.82 -10.14
N PHE A 38 1.99 10.10 -10.68
CA PHE A 38 3.26 9.87 -10.01
C PHE A 38 4.41 9.94 -11.01
N ASN A 39 5.50 10.64 -10.61
CA ASN A 39 6.72 10.74 -11.40
C ASN A 39 7.88 10.07 -10.66
N PHE A 40 8.42 9.02 -11.25
CA PHE A 40 9.58 8.29 -10.71
C PHE A 40 10.91 9.07 -10.81
N GLY A 41 10.91 10.24 -11.45
CA GLY A 41 12.14 11.00 -11.68
C GLY A 41 13.06 10.35 -12.71
N THR A 42 14.38 10.48 -12.50
CA THR A 42 15.39 9.89 -13.37
C THR A 42 15.73 8.48 -12.91
N VAL A 43 15.65 7.52 -13.83
CA VAL A 43 15.78 6.08 -13.54
C VAL A 43 16.75 5.39 -14.51
N ALA A 44 17.29 4.26 -14.08
CA ALA A 44 18.10 3.40 -14.95
C ALA A 44 17.22 2.67 -15.98
N ARG A 45 17.76 2.39 -17.16
CA ARG A 45 17.15 1.46 -18.10
C ARG A 45 17.11 0.04 -17.49
N GLY A 46 16.08 -0.72 -17.82
CA GLY A 46 15.85 -2.06 -17.25
C GLY A 46 15.12 -2.05 -15.91
N SER A 47 14.93 -0.87 -15.28
CA SER A 47 14.18 -0.77 -14.03
C SER A 47 12.71 -1.19 -14.22
N LYS A 48 12.20 -1.92 -13.23
CA LYS A 48 10.77 -2.20 -13.05
C LYS A 48 10.25 -1.34 -11.89
N LEU A 49 9.62 -0.24 -12.25
CA LEU A 49 9.21 0.81 -11.32
C LEU A 49 7.80 0.51 -10.82
N LYS A 50 7.64 0.34 -9.51
CA LYS A 50 6.34 0.06 -8.89
C LYS A 50 5.80 1.27 -8.15
N HIS A 51 4.55 1.62 -8.44
CA HIS A 51 3.79 2.60 -7.68
C HIS A 51 2.43 2.04 -7.31
N SER A 52 1.91 2.45 -6.15
CA SER A 52 0.62 2.00 -5.64
C SER A 52 -0.28 3.18 -5.39
N PHE A 53 -1.32 3.29 -6.21
CA PHE A 53 -2.39 4.25 -5.98
C PHE A 53 -3.37 3.68 -4.95
N GLU A 54 -3.70 4.46 -3.93
CA GLU A 54 -4.78 4.11 -3.01
C GLU A 54 -6.13 4.48 -3.61
N PHE A 55 -7.06 3.54 -3.59
CA PHE A 55 -8.46 3.76 -3.90
C PHE A 55 -9.24 3.71 -2.59
N ILE A 56 -9.88 4.81 -2.22
CA ILE A 56 -10.59 4.97 -0.95
C ILE A 56 -12.07 5.24 -1.25
N ASN A 57 -12.94 4.31 -0.90
CA ASN A 57 -14.37 4.54 -1.09
C ASN A 57 -14.94 5.41 0.05
N THR A 58 -14.94 6.72 -0.17
CA THR A 58 -15.53 7.71 0.76
C THR A 58 -17.03 7.90 0.54
N SER A 59 -17.63 7.21 -0.43
CA SER A 59 -19.04 7.30 -0.75
C SER A 59 -19.91 6.40 0.15
N LYS A 60 -21.23 6.52 0.03
CA LYS A 60 -22.21 5.64 0.68
C LYS A 60 -22.59 4.41 -0.16
N TYR A 61 -22.01 4.26 -1.35
CA TYR A 61 -22.34 3.19 -2.29
C TYR A 61 -21.23 2.14 -2.30
N ASP A 62 -21.57 0.88 -2.59
CA ASP A 62 -20.59 -0.11 -2.99
C ASP A 62 -20.03 0.26 -4.36
N VAL A 63 -18.71 0.34 -4.47
CA VAL A 63 -18.03 0.65 -5.74
C VAL A 63 -17.43 -0.64 -6.30
N HIS A 64 -17.75 -0.93 -7.57
CA HIS A 64 -17.16 -2.04 -8.29
C HIS A 64 -16.24 -1.54 -9.40
N ILE A 65 -15.00 -2.04 -9.40
CA ILE A 65 -13.99 -1.77 -10.43
C ILE A 65 -14.05 -2.91 -11.43
N ALA A 66 -14.69 -2.66 -12.56
CA ALA A 66 -14.89 -3.64 -13.61
C ALA A 66 -13.60 -4.02 -14.32
N ASP A 67 -12.73 -3.02 -14.58
CA ASP A 67 -11.51 -3.23 -15.36
C ASP A 67 -10.40 -2.23 -14.99
N THR A 68 -9.17 -2.58 -15.37
CA THR A 68 -7.98 -1.72 -15.31
C THR A 68 -7.24 -1.81 -16.65
N ARG A 69 -7.19 -0.71 -17.41
CA ARG A 69 -6.59 -0.68 -18.74
C ARG A 69 -5.28 0.07 -18.72
N ALA A 70 -4.17 -0.63 -18.94
CA ALA A 70 -2.88 0.01 -19.12
C ALA A 70 -2.82 0.81 -20.43
N LYS A 71 -2.25 2.04 -20.39
CA LYS A 71 -2.11 2.91 -21.56
C LYS A 71 -0.98 2.50 -22.50
N CYS A 72 -0.11 1.57 -22.11
CA CYS A 72 0.93 0.96 -22.94
C CYS A 72 1.20 -0.48 -22.50
N GLY A 73 1.75 -1.30 -23.39
CA GLY A 73 2.23 -2.66 -23.05
C GLY A 73 3.48 -2.69 -22.14
N CYS A 74 3.95 -1.53 -21.71
CA CYS A 74 5.05 -1.38 -20.75
C CYS A 74 4.58 -1.23 -19.30
N THR A 75 3.27 -1.15 -19.07
CA THR A 75 2.69 -1.02 -17.73
C THR A 75 1.85 -2.25 -17.43
N ASP A 76 2.18 -2.94 -16.36
CA ASP A 76 1.37 -4.00 -15.76
C ASP A 76 0.58 -3.45 -14.58
N VAL A 77 -0.66 -3.92 -14.40
CA VAL A 77 -1.57 -3.43 -13.36
C VAL A 77 -2.12 -4.59 -12.56
N LYS A 78 -2.00 -4.49 -11.23
CA LYS A 78 -2.60 -5.44 -10.29
C LYS A 78 -3.57 -4.71 -9.38
N LEU A 79 -4.80 -5.21 -9.31
CA LEU A 79 -5.85 -4.70 -8.45
C LEU A 79 -5.97 -5.56 -7.19
N GLY A 80 -6.02 -4.94 -6.02
CA GLY A 80 -6.16 -5.63 -4.73
C GLY A 80 -7.56 -6.22 -4.56
N ALA A 81 -8.60 -5.39 -4.67
CA ALA A 81 -9.99 -5.83 -4.61
C ALA A 81 -10.83 -5.11 -5.67
N ARG A 82 -11.76 -5.83 -6.32
CA ARG A 82 -12.68 -5.25 -7.31
C ARG A 82 -13.89 -4.59 -6.68
N SER A 83 -14.42 -5.16 -5.59
CA SER A 83 -15.52 -4.57 -4.83
C SER A 83 -14.98 -3.86 -3.60
N VAL A 84 -15.31 -2.58 -3.46
CA VAL A 84 -14.84 -1.71 -2.39
C VAL A 84 -16.05 -1.13 -1.67
N PRO A 85 -16.50 -1.73 -0.54
CA PRO A 85 -17.61 -1.23 0.26
C PRO A 85 -17.37 0.19 0.82
N PRO A 86 -18.42 0.89 1.25
CA PRO A 86 -18.29 2.20 1.89
C PRO A 86 -17.28 2.22 3.05
N GLY A 87 -16.43 3.24 3.08
CA GLY A 87 -15.43 3.42 4.14
C GLY A 87 -14.23 2.46 4.07
N THR A 88 -14.16 1.60 3.04
CA THR A 88 -13.01 0.70 2.84
C THR A 88 -12.08 1.19 1.75
N LYS A 89 -10.90 0.58 1.63
CA LYS A 89 -9.91 0.91 0.62
C LYS A 89 -9.34 -0.31 -0.08
N THR A 90 -8.87 -0.12 -1.30
CA THR A 90 -8.06 -1.08 -2.06
C THR A 90 -6.84 -0.39 -2.66
N VAL A 91 -5.95 -1.16 -3.24
CA VAL A 91 -4.70 -0.67 -3.85
C VAL A 91 -4.66 -1.08 -5.31
N ILE A 92 -4.28 -0.14 -6.18
CA ILE A 92 -3.98 -0.37 -7.58
C ILE A 92 -2.46 -0.30 -7.73
N GLU A 93 -1.80 -1.44 -7.90
CA GLU A 93 -0.37 -1.50 -8.14
C GLU A 93 -0.09 -1.41 -9.64
N ALA A 94 0.66 -0.38 -10.04
CA ALA A 94 1.17 -0.22 -11.40
C ALA A 94 2.67 -0.51 -11.44
N THR A 95 3.12 -1.31 -12.41
CA THR A 95 4.53 -1.60 -12.65
C THR A 95 4.91 -1.12 -14.05
N LEU A 96 5.82 -0.14 -14.14
CA LEU A 96 6.35 0.37 -15.40
C LEU A 96 7.69 -0.29 -15.73
N ASP A 97 7.77 -1.01 -16.85
CA ASP A 97 8.99 -1.63 -17.35
C ASP A 97 9.74 -0.68 -18.31
N THR A 98 10.96 -0.32 -17.94
CA THR A 98 11.81 0.62 -18.67
C THR A 98 12.80 -0.04 -19.64
N THR A 99 12.80 -1.37 -19.76
CA THR A 99 13.81 -2.15 -20.52
C THR A 99 13.95 -1.71 -21.96
N LYS A 100 12.83 -1.38 -22.62
CA LYS A 100 12.79 -1.07 -24.07
C LYS A 100 12.82 0.42 -24.39
N PHE A 101 12.97 1.30 -23.39
CA PHE A 101 12.85 2.74 -23.57
C PHE A 101 14.06 3.51 -23.03
N VAL A 102 14.22 4.72 -23.55
CA VAL A 102 15.16 5.73 -23.07
C VAL A 102 14.54 7.13 -23.21
N GLY A 103 15.00 8.08 -22.41
CA GLY A 103 14.46 9.44 -22.37
C GLY A 103 13.15 9.56 -21.61
N TYR A 104 12.40 10.63 -21.84
CA TYR A 104 11.13 10.87 -21.15
C TYR A 104 10.08 9.84 -21.58
N LYS A 105 9.50 9.15 -20.60
CA LYS A 105 8.52 8.10 -20.82
C LYS A 105 7.25 8.40 -20.00
N PRO A 106 6.21 8.96 -20.62
CA PRO A 106 4.87 9.01 -20.03
C PRO A 106 4.18 7.66 -20.17
N SER A 107 3.38 7.28 -19.20
CA SER A 107 2.55 6.09 -19.16
C SER A 107 1.35 6.30 -18.22
N GLY A 108 0.63 5.23 -17.89
CA GLY A 108 -0.48 5.24 -16.96
C GLY A 108 -1.45 4.11 -17.19
N LEU A 109 -2.58 4.24 -16.54
CA LEU A 109 -3.70 3.31 -16.65
C LEU A 109 -5.03 4.05 -16.49
N THR A 110 -6.10 3.43 -16.94
CA THR A 110 -7.48 3.88 -16.73
C THR A 110 -8.20 2.85 -15.87
N LEU A 111 -8.81 3.28 -14.76
CA LEU A 111 -9.74 2.49 -13.97
C LEU A 111 -11.12 2.62 -14.58
N VAL A 112 -11.81 1.51 -14.76
CA VAL A 112 -13.21 1.47 -15.23
C VAL A 112 -14.08 1.02 -14.08
N ILE A 113 -14.97 1.88 -13.64
CA ILE A 113 -15.96 1.63 -12.60
C ILE A 113 -17.31 1.45 -13.30
N ASP A 114 -18.06 0.41 -12.95
CA ASP A 114 -19.40 0.15 -13.50
C ASP A 114 -20.52 0.28 -12.46
N GLN A 115 -20.18 0.28 -11.16
CA GLN A 115 -21.12 0.49 -10.07
C GLN A 115 -20.60 1.51 -9.07
N PRO A 116 -21.46 2.42 -8.57
CA PRO A 116 -22.91 2.55 -8.76
C PRO A 116 -23.30 3.13 -10.14
N GLN A 117 -22.34 3.69 -10.87
CA GLN A 117 -22.51 4.21 -12.24
C GLN A 117 -21.21 4.11 -13.01
N PHE A 118 -21.29 4.14 -14.34
CA PHE A 118 -20.10 4.10 -15.19
C PHE A 118 -19.25 5.35 -15.00
N LEU A 119 -17.93 5.13 -14.76
CA LEU A 119 -16.92 6.17 -14.58
C LEU A 119 -15.55 5.64 -15.01
N GLU A 120 -14.79 6.46 -15.68
CA GLU A 120 -13.38 6.20 -15.97
C GLU A 120 -12.49 7.19 -15.21
N ILE A 121 -11.45 6.67 -14.54
CA ILE A 121 -10.47 7.47 -13.81
C ILE A 121 -9.08 7.19 -14.38
N ASP A 122 -8.45 8.22 -14.93
CA ASP A 122 -7.09 8.14 -15.45
C ASP A 122 -6.07 8.33 -14.33
N LEU A 123 -5.08 7.43 -14.29
CA LEU A 123 -3.92 7.51 -13.42
C LEU A 123 -2.65 7.60 -14.28
N ALA A 124 -1.86 8.63 -14.04
CA ALA A 124 -0.68 8.94 -14.84
C ALA A 124 0.62 8.50 -14.15
N LEU A 125 1.55 7.98 -14.93
CA LEU A 125 2.91 7.66 -14.52
C LEU A 125 3.90 8.35 -15.48
N ALA A 126 5.04 8.79 -14.97
CA ALA A 126 6.11 9.34 -15.79
C ALA A 126 7.49 9.00 -15.22
N CYS A 127 8.49 8.94 -16.07
CA CYS A 127 9.90 8.88 -15.67
C CYS A 127 10.80 9.42 -16.79
N PHE A 128 12.06 9.71 -16.46
CA PHE A 128 13.14 9.92 -17.43
C PHE A 128 14.13 8.75 -17.34
N ILE A 129 14.27 7.98 -18.45
CA ILE A 129 15.05 6.76 -18.49
C ILE A 129 16.44 7.06 -19.04
N ARG A 130 17.48 6.80 -18.26
CA ARG A 130 18.87 6.93 -18.70
C ARG A 130 19.26 5.78 -19.63
N GLY A 131 19.81 6.12 -20.80
CA GLY A 131 20.31 5.13 -21.75
C GLY A 131 21.68 4.55 -21.40
N ASP A 132 22.45 5.27 -20.58
CA ASP A 132 23.82 4.94 -20.16
C ASP A 132 23.91 4.18 -18.84
N VAL A 133 22.77 3.94 -18.17
CA VAL A 133 22.69 3.20 -16.92
C VAL A 133 21.72 2.02 -17.08
N LEU A 134 22.18 0.83 -16.70
CA LEU A 134 21.41 -0.41 -16.75
C LEU A 134 21.41 -1.09 -15.37
N VAL A 135 20.23 -1.51 -14.90
CA VAL A 135 20.06 -2.36 -13.71
C VAL A 135 19.44 -3.69 -14.11
N ASN A 136 20.02 -4.79 -13.67
CA ASN A 136 19.51 -6.13 -13.95
C ASN A 136 19.72 -7.10 -12.76
N PRO A 137 18.66 -7.71 -12.19
CA PRO A 137 17.25 -7.40 -12.43
C PRO A 137 16.89 -5.97 -12.06
N GLY A 138 15.88 -5.41 -12.72
CA GLY A 138 15.48 -3.99 -12.57
C GLY A 138 14.70 -3.66 -11.30
N ILE A 139 14.60 -4.62 -10.38
CA ILE A 139 13.93 -4.52 -9.08
C ILE A 139 14.56 -5.52 -8.12
N ALA A 140 14.70 -5.16 -6.84
CA ALA A 140 15.01 -6.10 -5.78
C ALA A 140 13.72 -6.81 -5.34
N ASP A 141 13.30 -7.83 -6.08
CA ASP A 141 12.10 -8.61 -5.77
C ASP A 141 12.48 -9.88 -5.02
N PHE A 142 12.16 -9.92 -3.73
CA PHE A 142 12.38 -11.09 -2.88
C PHE A 142 11.33 -12.19 -3.10
N GLY A 143 10.27 -11.93 -3.87
CA GLY A 143 9.18 -12.86 -4.11
C GLY A 143 8.36 -13.14 -2.85
N VAL A 144 7.93 -14.40 -2.71
CA VAL A 144 7.21 -14.89 -1.52
C VAL A 144 8.22 -15.45 -0.53
N VAL A 145 8.30 -14.84 0.65
CA VAL A 145 9.29 -15.18 1.68
C VAL A 145 8.62 -15.46 3.02
N ALA A 146 9.14 -16.43 3.76
CA ALA A 146 8.72 -16.65 5.14
C ALA A 146 9.33 -15.59 6.04
N ARG A 147 8.54 -15.01 6.95
CA ARG A 147 9.05 -14.09 7.97
C ARG A 147 10.18 -14.75 8.77
N GLY A 148 11.16 -13.96 9.18
CA GLY A 148 12.28 -14.45 9.99
C GLY A 148 13.46 -15.02 9.20
N THR A 149 13.42 -15.05 7.85
CA THR A 149 14.47 -15.72 7.05
C THR A 149 15.59 -14.80 6.57
N GLY A 150 15.35 -13.50 6.34
CA GLY A 150 16.36 -12.55 5.87
C GLY A 150 16.97 -12.89 4.49
N PRO A 151 16.14 -13.12 3.44
CA PRO A 151 16.61 -13.48 2.12
C PRO A 151 17.40 -12.35 1.46
N GLN A 152 18.21 -12.71 0.45
CA GLN A 152 19.02 -11.77 -0.32
C GLN A 152 18.67 -11.83 -1.79
N VAL A 153 18.77 -10.67 -2.46
CA VAL A 153 18.66 -10.51 -3.91
C VAL A 153 19.91 -9.78 -4.41
N ALA A 154 20.56 -10.38 -5.40
CA ALA A 154 21.70 -9.79 -6.08
C ALA A 154 21.26 -9.12 -7.38
N MET A 155 21.80 -7.93 -7.66
CA MET A 155 21.56 -7.16 -8.89
C MET A 155 22.87 -6.64 -9.44
N ASN A 156 22.94 -6.51 -10.77
CA ASN A 156 24.05 -5.87 -11.45
C ASN A 156 23.64 -4.45 -11.88
N PHE A 157 24.49 -3.50 -11.59
CA PHE A 157 24.38 -2.12 -12.05
C PHE A 157 25.54 -1.84 -13.00
N THR A 158 25.25 -1.37 -14.21
CA THR A 158 26.26 -1.03 -15.22
C THR A 158 26.08 0.41 -15.66
N TYR A 159 27.15 1.18 -15.59
CA TYR A 159 27.27 2.50 -16.20
C TYR A 159 28.11 2.41 -17.46
N ALA A 160 27.64 3.00 -18.56
CA ALA A 160 28.30 3.01 -19.88
C ALA A 160 28.26 4.43 -20.50
N GLY A 161 28.35 5.47 -19.67
CA GLY A 161 28.27 6.88 -20.12
C GLY A 161 29.61 7.53 -20.48
N GLY A 162 30.71 6.77 -20.48
CA GLY A 162 32.03 7.25 -20.89
C GLY A 162 32.77 8.12 -19.87
N GLN A 163 32.19 8.48 -18.73
CA GLN A 163 32.91 9.20 -17.67
C GLN A 163 33.85 8.25 -16.93
N ALA A 164 35.14 8.43 -17.09
CA ALA A 164 36.16 7.56 -16.48
C ALA A 164 36.14 7.58 -14.94
N ASN A 165 35.70 8.70 -14.33
CA ASN A 165 35.62 8.89 -12.90
C ASN A 165 34.22 8.66 -12.33
N PHE A 166 33.27 8.08 -13.07
CA PHE A 166 31.95 7.76 -12.54
C PHE A 166 32.08 6.83 -11.33
N GLN A 167 31.37 7.17 -10.25
CA GLN A 167 31.33 6.38 -9.02
C GLN A 167 29.93 6.37 -8.44
N VAL A 168 29.50 5.21 -7.94
CA VAL A 168 28.44 5.15 -6.94
C VAL A 168 29.08 5.36 -5.58
N THR A 169 28.75 6.47 -4.93
CA THR A 169 29.37 6.91 -3.68
C THR A 169 28.70 6.31 -2.44
N ASP A 170 27.41 5.97 -2.54
CA ASP A 170 26.65 5.40 -1.42
C ASP A 170 25.42 4.65 -1.94
N ILE A 171 24.85 3.79 -1.09
CA ILE A 171 23.54 3.17 -1.28
C ILE A 171 22.74 3.26 0.02
N LYS A 172 21.52 3.80 -0.04
CA LYS A 172 20.63 3.94 1.11
C LYS A 172 19.27 3.35 0.82
N THR A 173 18.57 2.97 1.87
CA THR A 173 17.17 2.58 1.86
C THR A 173 16.32 3.74 2.35
N LEU A 174 15.12 3.93 1.83
CA LEU A 174 14.22 4.95 2.34
C LEU A 174 13.50 4.50 3.63
N GLY A 175 13.23 3.20 3.73
CA GLY A 175 12.62 2.58 4.90
C GLY A 175 13.61 1.82 5.78
N THR A 176 13.07 1.00 6.68
CA THR A 176 13.86 0.23 7.67
C THR A 176 13.84 -1.28 7.44
N GLY A 177 13.06 -1.76 6.46
CA GLY A 177 12.83 -3.19 6.26
C GLY A 177 13.80 -3.88 5.30
N VAL A 178 14.75 -3.14 4.70
CA VAL A 178 15.77 -3.69 3.80
C VAL A 178 17.11 -3.01 4.07
N SER A 179 18.19 -3.73 3.82
CA SER A 179 19.54 -3.19 3.76
C SER A 179 20.19 -3.56 2.45
N ALA A 180 21.18 -2.80 1.98
CA ALA A 180 21.89 -3.12 0.76
C ALA A 180 23.39 -2.80 0.88
N LYS A 181 24.18 -3.55 0.12
CA LYS A 181 25.61 -3.31 -0.09
C LYS A 181 25.88 -3.21 -1.58
N ILE A 182 26.81 -2.34 -1.97
CA ILE A 182 27.27 -2.19 -3.34
C ILE A 182 28.77 -2.37 -3.39
N THR A 183 29.24 -3.08 -4.41
CA THR A 183 30.67 -3.37 -4.64
C THR A 183 30.98 -3.16 -6.11
N GLU A 184 32.01 -2.38 -6.44
CA GLU A 184 32.51 -2.28 -7.81
C GLU A 184 33.14 -3.61 -8.20
N THR A 185 32.72 -4.18 -9.33
CA THR A 185 33.19 -5.48 -9.82
C THR A 185 34.08 -5.38 -11.05
N GLY A 186 34.06 -4.23 -11.71
CA GLY A 186 34.88 -4.00 -12.86
C GLY A 186 34.82 -2.57 -13.40
N ARG A 187 35.91 -2.14 -14.01
CA ARG A 187 36.03 -0.82 -14.66
C ARG A 187 36.94 -0.95 -15.87
N ALA A 188 36.41 -0.75 -17.07
CA ALA A 188 37.17 -0.77 -18.30
C ALA A 188 36.45 -0.02 -19.43
N GLY A 189 37.18 0.64 -20.34
CA GLY A 189 36.62 1.22 -21.56
C GLY A 189 35.52 2.27 -21.35
N GLY A 190 35.57 3.02 -20.24
CA GLY A 190 34.49 3.98 -19.88
C GLY A 190 33.22 3.36 -19.33
N GLN A 191 33.25 2.05 -19.07
CA GLN A 191 32.19 1.34 -18.35
C GLN A 191 32.60 1.04 -16.92
N VAL A 192 31.64 1.05 -16.01
CA VAL A 192 31.80 0.65 -14.62
C VAL A 192 30.68 -0.32 -14.25
N GLN A 193 31.04 -1.40 -13.58
CA GLN A 193 30.12 -2.43 -13.14
C GLN A 193 30.12 -2.53 -11.62
N TYR A 194 28.94 -2.66 -11.04
CA TYR A 194 28.74 -2.86 -9.62
C TYR A 194 27.81 -4.06 -9.40
N GLN A 195 28.06 -4.79 -8.32
CA GLN A 195 27.13 -5.73 -7.75
C GLN A 195 26.44 -5.09 -6.54
N ILE A 196 25.12 -5.17 -6.53
CA ILE A 196 24.27 -4.75 -5.40
C ILE A 196 23.69 -6.00 -4.78
N VAL A 197 23.82 -6.15 -3.46
CA VAL A 197 23.17 -7.22 -2.68
C VAL A 197 22.22 -6.58 -1.69
N ALA A 198 20.92 -6.74 -1.92
CA ALA A 198 19.86 -6.33 -1.01
C ALA A 198 19.50 -7.47 -0.06
N THR A 199 19.28 -7.17 1.22
CA THR A 199 18.90 -8.13 2.25
C THR A 199 17.63 -7.66 2.95
N LEU A 200 16.58 -8.48 2.95
CA LEU A 200 15.33 -8.19 3.66
C LEU A 200 15.51 -8.41 5.16
N ASP A 201 15.04 -7.45 5.97
CA ASP A 201 15.08 -7.61 7.44
C ASP A 201 14.12 -8.74 7.87
N PRO A 202 14.59 -9.74 8.64
CA PRO A 202 13.73 -10.79 9.18
C PRO A 202 12.52 -10.31 9.98
N LYS A 203 12.57 -9.08 10.50
CA LYS A 203 11.51 -8.49 11.34
C LYS A 203 10.40 -7.79 10.53
N VAL A 204 10.51 -7.70 9.21
CA VAL A 204 9.46 -7.09 8.36
C VAL A 204 8.12 -7.74 8.65
N SER A 205 7.08 -6.90 8.79
CA SER A 205 5.72 -7.36 9.06
C SER A 205 5.16 -8.20 7.92
N PRO A 206 4.31 -9.20 8.23
CA PRO A 206 3.62 -9.97 7.19
C PRO A 206 2.79 -9.09 6.26
N GLY A 207 2.72 -9.49 5.00
CA GLY A 207 2.00 -8.81 3.94
C GLY A 207 2.91 -8.34 2.81
N PHE A 208 2.37 -7.48 1.96
CA PHE A 208 3.16 -6.86 0.89
C PHE A 208 4.10 -5.81 1.47
N PHE A 209 5.39 -6.01 1.25
CA PHE A 209 6.45 -5.08 1.60
C PHE A 209 6.93 -4.36 0.35
N LYS A 210 7.10 -3.04 0.46
CA LYS A 210 7.65 -2.16 -0.57
C LYS A 210 8.61 -1.19 0.08
N ASP A 211 9.71 -0.93 -0.62
CA ASP A 211 10.73 0.05 -0.25
C ASP A 211 11.47 0.51 -1.51
N GLU A 212 12.41 1.39 -1.36
CA GLU A 212 13.29 1.89 -2.41
C GLU A 212 14.74 1.91 -1.93
N LEU A 213 15.63 1.34 -2.73
CA LEU A 213 17.05 1.58 -2.63
C LEU A 213 17.39 2.81 -3.46
N ARG A 214 18.23 3.67 -2.94
CA ARG A 214 18.68 4.87 -3.62
C ARG A 214 20.20 4.85 -3.73
N LEU A 215 20.69 4.71 -4.98
CA LEU A 215 22.10 4.83 -5.29
C LEU A 215 22.46 6.31 -5.36
N TYR A 216 23.50 6.73 -4.67
CA TYR A 216 24.07 8.06 -4.77
C TYR A 216 25.28 8.00 -5.70
N THR A 217 25.37 8.93 -6.64
CA THR A 217 26.45 8.97 -7.62
C THR A 217 27.15 10.33 -7.61
N ASN A 218 28.35 10.39 -8.20
CA ASN A 218 29.07 11.63 -8.44
C ASN A 218 28.67 12.32 -9.77
N ASP A 219 27.65 11.80 -10.49
CA ASP A 219 27.11 12.43 -11.69
C ASP A 219 26.12 13.53 -11.31
N PRO A 220 26.42 14.83 -11.59
CA PRO A 220 25.52 15.94 -11.25
C PRO A 220 24.17 15.88 -11.99
N ASN A 221 24.11 15.21 -13.15
CA ASN A 221 22.86 15.05 -13.90
C ASN A 221 21.94 13.96 -13.32
N SER A 222 22.48 13.08 -12.49
CA SER A 222 21.73 12.02 -11.81
C SER A 222 22.39 11.67 -10.50
N PRO A 223 22.34 12.58 -9.52
CA PRO A 223 22.97 12.37 -8.22
C PRO A 223 22.34 11.22 -7.44
N GLN A 224 21.12 10.80 -7.82
CA GLN A 224 20.40 9.69 -7.21
C GLN A 224 19.70 8.83 -8.27
N ILE A 225 19.79 7.51 -8.12
CA ILE A 225 19.13 6.53 -9.00
C ILE A 225 18.31 5.59 -8.13
N PRO A 226 16.95 5.59 -8.23
CA PRO A 226 16.09 4.74 -7.45
C PRO A 226 16.04 3.32 -8.00
N ILE A 227 15.94 2.33 -7.11
CA ILE A 227 15.68 0.92 -7.42
C ILE A 227 14.55 0.45 -6.52
N SER A 228 13.46 0.02 -7.10
CA SER A 228 12.31 -0.49 -6.35
C SER A 228 12.64 -1.79 -5.62
N VAL A 229 12.07 -1.96 -4.42
CA VAL A 229 12.14 -3.18 -3.61
C VAL A 229 10.74 -3.72 -3.39
N ALA A 230 10.57 -5.04 -3.49
CA ALA A 230 9.29 -5.70 -3.21
C ALA A 230 9.49 -7.06 -2.54
N ALA A 231 8.56 -7.42 -1.66
CA ALA A 231 8.44 -8.76 -1.09
C ALA A 231 6.98 -9.07 -0.74
N ASN A 232 6.63 -10.35 -0.66
CA ASN A 232 5.39 -10.81 -0.04
C ASN A 232 5.76 -11.68 1.17
N VAL A 233 5.73 -11.07 2.36
CA VAL A 233 6.16 -11.71 3.60
C VAL A 233 5.00 -12.52 4.16
N GLN A 234 5.17 -13.84 4.22
CA GLN A 234 4.19 -14.74 4.81
C GLN A 234 4.31 -14.76 6.32
N ALA A 235 3.17 -14.62 7.01
CA ALA A 235 3.11 -14.80 8.46
C ALA A 235 3.46 -16.25 8.82
N ALA A 236 4.23 -16.43 9.90
CA ALA A 236 4.53 -17.77 10.40
C ALA A 236 3.28 -18.45 10.97
N VAL A 237 2.33 -17.67 11.52
CA VAL A 237 1.07 -18.16 12.07
C VAL A 237 -0.09 -17.65 11.22
N THR A 238 -0.99 -18.56 10.82
CA THR A 238 -2.19 -18.24 10.05
C THR A 238 -3.45 -18.73 10.74
N LEU A 239 -4.54 -17.94 10.61
CA LEU A 239 -5.86 -18.26 11.12
C LEU A 239 -6.78 -18.69 9.98
N VAL A 240 -7.58 -19.72 10.19
CA VAL A 240 -8.56 -20.23 9.22
C VAL A 240 -9.92 -20.35 9.89
N PRO A 241 -10.93 -19.62 9.38
CA PRO A 241 -10.88 -18.70 8.24
C PRO A 241 -10.04 -17.45 8.54
N SER A 242 -9.57 -16.75 7.51
CA SER A 242 -8.82 -15.49 7.65
C SER A 242 -9.68 -14.29 8.07
N THR A 243 -11.01 -14.44 7.99
CA THR A 243 -12.03 -13.47 8.38
C THR A 243 -13.25 -14.23 8.88
N LEU A 244 -13.84 -13.80 9.97
CA LEU A 244 -15.04 -14.43 10.55
C LEU A 244 -16.25 -13.51 10.39
N VAL A 245 -17.17 -13.89 9.50
CA VAL A 245 -18.44 -13.21 9.30
C VAL A 245 -19.52 -13.99 10.05
N LEU A 246 -20.12 -13.37 11.07
CA LEU A 246 -21.11 -13.99 11.93
C LEU A 246 -22.56 -13.79 11.41
N GLY A 247 -22.74 -12.94 10.38
CA GLY A 247 -24.07 -12.59 9.87
C GLY A 247 -24.87 -11.71 10.85
N GLN A 248 -26.19 -11.93 10.90
CA GLN A 248 -27.04 -11.26 11.87
C GLN A 248 -27.01 -12.01 13.21
N ILE A 249 -26.77 -11.28 14.30
CA ILE A 249 -26.76 -11.81 15.67
C ILE A 249 -27.62 -10.94 16.55
N LYS A 250 -28.37 -11.55 17.51
CA LYS A 250 -29.22 -10.79 18.43
C LYS A 250 -28.37 -10.07 19.46
N ALA A 251 -28.81 -8.84 19.84
CA ALA A 251 -28.18 -8.04 20.87
C ALA A 251 -28.05 -8.84 22.20
N GLY A 252 -26.89 -8.73 22.84
CA GLY A 252 -26.60 -9.41 24.11
C GLY A 252 -26.40 -10.92 24.02
N THR A 253 -26.58 -11.57 22.85
CA THR A 253 -26.38 -13.02 22.70
C THR A 253 -24.90 -13.37 22.47
N THR A 254 -24.62 -14.65 22.70
CA THR A 254 -23.25 -15.20 22.53
C THR A 254 -23.25 -16.18 21.39
N VAL A 255 -22.27 -16.04 20.47
CA VAL A 255 -22.07 -16.93 19.34
C VAL A 255 -20.69 -17.59 19.44
N THR A 256 -20.63 -18.92 19.28
CA THR A 256 -19.37 -19.67 19.28
C THR A 256 -19.04 -20.17 17.87
N LYS A 257 -17.79 -20.02 17.48
CA LYS A 257 -17.27 -20.51 16.19
C LYS A 257 -15.94 -21.21 16.38
N ASP A 258 -15.70 -22.24 15.57
CA ASP A 258 -14.41 -22.92 15.50
C ASP A 258 -13.47 -22.18 14.56
N ILE A 259 -12.21 -22.06 14.95
CA ILE A 259 -11.11 -21.60 14.11
C ILE A 259 -9.94 -22.56 14.19
N LEU A 260 -9.10 -22.55 13.16
CA LEU A 260 -7.83 -23.24 13.15
C LEU A 260 -6.70 -22.21 13.19
N VAL A 261 -5.73 -22.43 14.08
CA VAL A 261 -4.49 -21.67 14.15
C VAL A 261 -3.38 -22.61 13.69
N ARG A 262 -2.65 -22.26 12.65
CA ARG A 262 -1.64 -23.15 12.07
C ARG A 262 -0.34 -22.41 11.78
N SER A 263 0.77 -23.18 11.87
CA SER A 263 2.11 -22.75 11.51
C SER A 263 2.87 -23.92 10.85
N SER A 264 3.97 -23.61 10.16
CA SER A 264 4.91 -24.61 9.66
C SER A 264 5.81 -25.21 10.75
N LYS A 265 5.86 -24.58 11.94
CA LYS A 265 6.62 -25.04 13.11
C LYS A 265 5.68 -25.28 14.27
N PRO A 266 5.97 -26.26 15.17
CA PRO A 266 5.22 -26.44 16.40
C PRO A 266 5.26 -25.15 17.25
N PHE A 267 4.11 -24.79 17.85
CA PHE A 267 3.95 -23.61 18.68
C PHE A 267 2.89 -23.83 19.76
N LYS A 268 2.85 -22.93 20.75
CA LYS A 268 1.82 -22.85 21.77
C LYS A 268 1.02 -21.55 21.59
N VAL A 269 -0.26 -21.59 21.89
CA VAL A 269 -1.10 -20.39 21.98
C VAL A 269 -0.98 -19.82 23.39
N VAL A 270 -0.25 -18.73 23.53
CA VAL A 270 0.04 -18.09 24.83
C VAL A 270 -1.11 -17.22 25.28
N LYS A 271 -1.73 -16.49 24.35
CA LYS A 271 -2.77 -15.50 24.66
C LYS A 271 -3.72 -15.33 23.49
N ALA A 272 -4.99 -15.20 23.80
CA ALA A 272 -6.03 -14.86 22.85
C ALA A 272 -6.86 -13.68 23.42
N THR A 273 -6.94 -12.58 22.69
CA THR A 273 -7.63 -11.34 23.11
C THR A 273 -8.40 -10.72 21.97
N SER A 274 -9.36 -9.84 22.27
CA SER A 274 -10.10 -9.09 21.26
C SER A 274 -9.97 -7.59 21.47
N LYS A 275 -10.09 -6.84 20.36
CA LYS A 275 -10.20 -5.37 20.33
C LYS A 275 -11.46 -4.99 19.56
N GLY A 276 -12.19 -3.98 20.07
CA GLY A 276 -13.42 -3.49 19.44
C GLY A 276 -14.68 -4.28 19.76
N GLY A 277 -14.57 -5.37 20.56
CA GLY A 277 -15.68 -6.20 21.02
C GLY A 277 -15.24 -7.31 21.96
N GLU A 278 -16.18 -7.94 22.63
CA GLU A 278 -15.91 -9.07 23.53
C GLU A 278 -15.82 -10.38 22.72
N ALA A 279 -14.61 -10.90 22.56
CA ALA A 279 -14.37 -12.25 22.04
C ALA A 279 -13.29 -12.94 22.87
N THR A 280 -13.52 -14.16 23.25
CA THR A 280 -12.62 -14.95 24.10
C THR A 280 -12.37 -16.32 23.49
N ALA A 281 -11.20 -16.89 23.76
CA ALA A 281 -10.90 -18.28 23.52
C ALA A 281 -9.90 -18.76 24.58
N PRO A 282 -9.93 -20.04 25.00
CA PRO A 282 -8.95 -20.59 25.90
C PRO A 282 -7.55 -20.58 25.26
N ALA A 283 -6.52 -20.41 26.08
CA ALA A 283 -5.15 -20.70 25.68
C ALA A 283 -4.98 -22.21 25.46
N ASP A 284 -4.07 -22.60 24.59
CA ASP A 284 -3.70 -23.99 24.35
C ASP A 284 -2.19 -24.15 24.52
N GLU A 285 -1.79 -24.79 25.61
CA GLU A 285 -0.38 -24.98 25.98
C GLU A 285 0.29 -26.15 25.26
N GLY A 286 -0.47 -26.90 24.48
CA GLY A 286 0.08 -27.97 23.64
C GLY A 286 1.01 -27.40 22.57
N SER A 287 2.19 -28.03 22.35
CA SER A 287 3.08 -27.64 21.25
C SER A 287 2.77 -28.46 20.00
N THR A 288 2.06 -27.87 19.05
CA THR A 288 1.66 -28.52 17.80
C THR A 288 1.68 -27.51 16.63
N ILE A 289 1.68 -28.00 15.40
CA ILE A 289 1.58 -27.17 14.19
C ILE A 289 0.15 -26.70 13.87
N LEU A 290 -0.84 -27.27 14.55
CA LEU A 290 -2.25 -27.00 14.33
C LEU A 290 -3.01 -27.00 15.66
N HIS A 291 -3.65 -25.88 16.00
CA HIS A 291 -4.55 -25.73 17.13
C HIS A 291 -5.97 -25.50 16.62
N LYS A 292 -6.94 -26.27 17.16
CA LYS A 292 -8.36 -26.04 16.96
C LYS A 292 -8.90 -25.29 18.18
N MET A 293 -9.36 -24.06 17.96
CA MET A 293 -9.83 -23.18 19.03
C MET A 293 -11.32 -22.82 18.83
N LYS A 294 -12.05 -22.69 19.93
CA LYS A 294 -13.40 -22.14 19.92
C LYS A 294 -13.37 -20.68 20.34
N ILE A 295 -13.80 -19.78 19.45
CA ILE A 295 -13.98 -18.38 19.78
C ILE A 295 -15.43 -18.16 20.22
N THR A 296 -15.60 -17.56 21.38
CA THR A 296 -16.90 -17.13 21.90
C THR A 296 -16.98 -15.61 21.76
N VAL A 297 -17.93 -15.14 20.96
CA VAL A 297 -18.16 -13.72 20.66
C VAL A 297 -19.46 -13.29 21.29
N LYS A 298 -19.43 -12.24 22.13
CA LYS A 298 -20.62 -11.64 22.75
C LYS A 298 -21.04 -10.41 21.95
N ALA A 299 -22.28 -10.41 21.48
CA ALA A 299 -22.90 -9.29 20.80
C ALA A 299 -23.07 -8.11 21.75
N PRO A 300 -22.75 -6.85 21.33
CA PRO A 300 -23.10 -5.68 22.13
C PRO A 300 -24.62 -5.54 22.32
N ALA A 301 -25.03 -4.78 23.34
CA ALA A 301 -26.45 -4.48 23.61
C ALA A 301 -27.07 -3.56 22.56
N ALA A 302 -26.27 -2.71 21.89
CA ALA A 302 -26.73 -1.79 20.86
C ALA A 302 -26.82 -2.48 19.50
N SER A 303 -27.90 -2.28 18.77
CA SER A 303 -28.06 -2.75 17.39
C SER A 303 -27.19 -1.93 16.43
N GLY A 304 -26.70 -2.57 15.37
CA GLY A 304 -25.87 -1.93 14.34
C GLY A 304 -24.71 -2.80 13.86
N PRO A 305 -23.80 -2.25 13.04
CA PRO A 305 -22.63 -2.97 12.58
C PRO A 305 -21.66 -3.26 13.74
N PHE A 306 -21.19 -4.50 13.81
CA PHE A 306 -20.21 -4.96 14.80
C PHE A 306 -18.92 -5.35 14.09
N ASN A 307 -17.84 -4.66 14.44
CA ASN A 307 -16.51 -4.89 13.91
C ASN A 307 -15.53 -5.06 15.07
N ALA A 308 -14.86 -6.21 15.12
CA ALA A 308 -13.84 -6.49 16.12
C ALA A 308 -12.64 -7.20 15.49
N VAL A 309 -11.51 -7.24 16.19
CA VAL A 309 -10.33 -8.00 15.79
C VAL A 309 -9.94 -8.93 16.92
N PHE A 310 -9.94 -10.22 16.65
CA PHE A 310 -9.43 -11.22 17.58
C PHE A 310 -7.94 -11.45 17.29
N GLU A 311 -7.10 -11.40 18.33
CA GLU A 311 -5.66 -11.53 18.24
C GLU A 311 -5.19 -12.78 19.01
N VAL A 312 -4.40 -13.60 18.34
CA VAL A 312 -3.78 -14.82 18.90
C VAL A 312 -2.27 -14.63 18.96
N SER A 313 -1.71 -14.66 20.17
CA SER A 313 -0.27 -14.61 20.42
C SER A 313 0.26 -16.00 20.66
N THR A 314 1.44 -16.29 20.12
CA THR A 314 2.12 -17.58 20.24
C THR A 314 3.50 -17.41 20.88
N ASP A 315 4.13 -18.54 21.24
CA ASP A 315 5.50 -18.59 21.78
C ASP A 315 6.59 -18.52 20.68
N LEU A 316 6.21 -18.41 19.39
CA LEU A 316 7.18 -18.26 18.31
C LEU A 316 7.90 -16.90 18.43
N ALA A 317 9.20 -16.98 18.63
CA ALA A 317 10.03 -15.80 18.89
C ALA A 317 9.96 -14.75 17.76
N GLY A 318 9.66 -13.51 18.15
CA GLY A 318 9.62 -12.38 17.21
C GLY A 318 8.41 -12.34 16.28
N GLU A 319 7.45 -13.28 16.43
CA GLU A 319 6.23 -13.25 15.63
C GLU A 319 5.18 -12.30 16.22
N PRO A 320 4.54 -11.44 15.40
CA PRO A 320 3.41 -10.65 15.83
C PRO A 320 2.21 -11.55 16.10
N SER A 321 1.26 -11.06 16.92
CA SER A 321 -0.03 -11.74 17.08
C SER A 321 -0.74 -11.91 15.75
N ALA A 322 -1.26 -13.10 15.47
CA ALA A 322 -2.10 -13.37 14.34
C ALA A 322 -3.46 -12.72 14.55
N LYS A 323 -4.01 -12.06 13.51
CA LYS A 323 -5.24 -11.25 13.61
C LYS A 323 -6.35 -11.88 12.79
N LEU A 324 -7.55 -11.96 13.40
CA LEU A 324 -8.78 -12.41 12.76
C LEU A 324 -9.83 -11.29 12.84
N PRO A 325 -10.12 -10.62 11.74
CA PRO A 325 -11.25 -9.69 11.68
C PRO A 325 -12.58 -10.40 11.89
N LEU A 326 -13.45 -9.82 12.73
CA LEU A 326 -14.79 -10.30 13.05
C LEU A 326 -15.80 -9.27 12.57
N PHE A 327 -16.81 -9.71 11.83
CA PHE A 327 -17.87 -8.87 11.30
C PHE A 327 -19.24 -9.47 11.61
N ALA A 328 -20.17 -8.64 12.07
CA ALA A 328 -21.57 -8.99 12.26
C ALA A 328 -22.50 -7.78 12.11
N THR A 329 -23.80 -8.04 11.99
CA THR A 329 -24.84 -7.03 12.17
C THR A 329 -25.67 -7.41 13.40
N VAL A 330 -25.64 -6.56 14.43
CA VAL A 330 -26.43 -6.78 15.65
C VAL A 330 -27.86 -6.31 15.39
N VAL A 331 -28.80 -7.23 15.59
CA VAL A 331 -30.22 -6.96 15.46
C VAL A 331 -30.86 -7.01 16.87
N PRO A 332 -32.04 -6.33 17.08
CA PRO A 332 -32.74 -6.33 18.35
C PRO A 332 -33.08 -7.71 18.90
#